data_8d0027b6c843512da52a84ae5d289ae6
#
_entry.id   8d0027b6c843512da52a84ae5d289ae6
#
_cell.length_a   1.000
_cell.length_b   1.000
_cell.length_c   1.000
_cell.angle_alpha   90.00
_cell.angle_beta   90.00
_cell.angle_gamma   90.00
#
_symmetry.space_group_name_H-M   'P 1'
#
loop_
_entity.id
_entity.type
_entity.pdbx_description
1 polymer ?
#
loop_
_entity_poly.entity_id
_entity_poly.type
_entity_poly.pdbx_seq_one_letter_code
_entity_poly.pdbx_strand_id
1 'polypeptide(L)'
;MEKKREKQTSRKGDRIVSVCMVLVLFVYLFWGIQVNADAGEQKTVKIGYYEAHDFQEGADDSAAKSGYSYEYIQKVASYTGWRYQYVYGEWEDLYEKLKTGEIDLMAGISYDDDRVNSMLFPEYEMINETFYVYKDTDDTSMKCGNIDSYAGKKIGVVNKDKRMITALKDWAREKQADIQIQYYDSLESCAEDFNQKNIDGFVSADNVVSSYTGISPVEKIGKEAYYLCVAKDREDLLDELNIALSIITEQDTLDVDELHKKYSAESSVTIFLSEKERDWLAGHDTVTVGYTNDYLPYCDTDKDGKVTGLVSDLIPDMFDALPGDYEPDIIYREYNSQNEMVEALKNGDVDMIFPVSSEAWY
;
A
#
# COMPACT_ATOMS: atom_id res chain seq x y z
N MET A 1 57.19 61.45 -11.53
CA MET A 1 55.74 61.26 -11.49
C MET A 1 55.21 60.41 -12.63
N GLU A 2 55.79 60.31 -13.77
CA GLU A 2 55.35 59.58 -14.91
C GLU A 2 55.34 58.02 -14.75
N LYS A 3 56.33 57.42 -14.16
CA LYS A 3 56.43 55.98 -13.95
C LYS A 3 55.34 55.38 -13.01
N LYS A 4 54.68 56.23 -12.19
CA LYS A 4 53.57 55.76 -11.34
C LYS A 4 52.23 55.77 -12.07
N ARG A 5 52.06 56.57 -13.10
CA ARG A 5 50.86 56.62 -13.96
C ARG A 5 50.80 55.47 -14.94
N GLU A 6 51.87 55.06 -15.54
CA GLU A 6 51.93 53.92 -16.46
C GLU A 6 51.59 52.59 -15.77
N LYS A 7 52.09 52.33 -14.55
CA LYS A 7 51.77 51.12 -13.80
C LYS A 7 50.30 51.05 -13.35
N GLN A 8 49.61 52.18 -13.21
CA GLN A 8 48.22 52.22 -12.78
C GLN A 8 47.24 52.04 -13.95
N THR A 9 47.61 52.49 -15.16
CA THR A 9 46.86 52.25 -16.40
C THR A 9 46.98 50.79 -16.89
N SER A 10 48.16 50.18 -16.78
CA SER A 10 48.34 48.76 -17.09
C SER A 10 47.51 47.82 -16.21
N ARG A 11 47.51 48.07 -14.87
CA ARG A 11 46.69 47.25 -13.97
C ARG A 11 45.17 47.42 -14.12
N LYS A 12 44.70 48.55 -14.64
CA LYS A 12 43.26 48.73 -14.99
C LYS A 12 42.90 48.01 -16.30
N GLY A 13 43.80 48.04 -17.28
CA GLY A 13 43.64 47.28 -18.53
C GLY A 13 43.55 45.76 -18.30
N ASP A 14 44.48 45.23 -17.51
CA ASP A 14 44.51 43.77 -17.18
C ASP A 14 43.27 43.31 -16.40
N ARG A 15 42.73 44.15 -15.53
CA ARG A 15 41.49 43.86 -14.81
C ARG A 15 40.25 43.90 -15.71
N ILE A 16 40.18 44.81 -16.67
CA ILE A 16 39.07 44.90 -17.63
C ILE A 16 39.13 43.70 -18.60
N VAL A 17 40.28 43.34 -19.10
CA VAL A 17 40.47 42.15 -19.95
C VAL A 17 40.10 40.88 -19.20
N SER A 18 40.47 40.75 -17.91
CA SER A 18 40.16 39.61 -17.08
C SER A 18 38.63 39.49 -16.80
N VAL A 19 37.95 40.60 -16.57
CA VAL A 19 36.49 40.64 -16.36
C VAL A 19 35.75 40.34 -17.68
N CYS A 20 36.23 40.86 -18.80
CA CYS A 20 35.66 40.54 -20.11
C CYS A 20 35.86 39.06 -20.51
N MET A 21 37.01 38.46 -20.17
CA MET A 21 37.26 37.03 -20.39
C MET A 21 36.35 36.13 -19.54
N VAL A 22 36.12 36.49 -18.28
CA VAL A 22 35.20 35.79 -17.41
C VAL A 22 33.75 35.92 -17.88
N LEU A 23 33.32 37.09 -18.35
CA LEU A 23 32.01 37.30 -18.91
C LEU A 23 31.82 36.54 -20.25
N VAL A 24 32.81 36.47 -21.10
CA VAL A 24 32.79 35.67 -22.36
C VAL A 24 32.73 34.17 -22.04
N LEU A 25 33.46 33.71 -21.03
CA LEU A 25 33.40 32.29 -20.58
C LEU A 25 32.00 31.99 -19.97
N PHE A 26 31.41 32.92 -19.23
CA PHE A 26 30.05 32.75 -18.72
C PHE A 26 28.99 32.71 -19.85
N VAL A 27 29.14 33.54 -20.87
CA VAL A 27 28.26 33.53 -22.04
C VAL A 27 28.45 32.24 -22.87
N TYR A 28 29.67 31.73 -23.03
CA TYR A 28 29.93 30.43 -23.67
C TYR A 28 29.41 29.24 -22.86
N LEU A 29 29.52 29.29 -21.53
CA LEU A 29 28.90 28.28 -20.65
C LEU A 29 27.39 28.31 -20.67
N PHE A 30 26.76 29.48 -20.78
CA PHE A 30 25.30 29.59 -20.91
C PHE A 30 24.79 29.31 -22.34
N TRP A 31 25.58 29.56 -23.39
CA TRP A 31 25.19 29.25 -24.76
C TRP A 31 25.59 27.82 -25.22
N GLY A 32 26.46 27.18 -24.51
CA GLY A 32 26.86 25.78 -24.79
C GLY A 32 25.98 24.72 -24.17
N ILE A 33 25.09 25.08 -23.25
CA ILE A 33 24.08 24.20 -22.68
C ILE A 33 22.72 24.53 -23.32
N GLN A 34 22.62 24.43 -24.64
CA GLN A 34 21.40 23.88 -25.19
C GLN A 34 21.51 22.37 -24.92
N VAL A 35 21.09 21.96 -23.73
CA VAL A 35 20.52 20.62 -23.58
C VAL A 35 19.32 20.63 -24.53
N ASN A 36 19.49 20.14 -25.74
CA ASN A 36 18.41 19.51 -26.42
C ASN A 36 18.05 18.34 -25.48
N ALA A 37 17.22 18.62 -24.47
CA ALA A 37 16.26 17.64 -24.05
C ALA A 37 15.49 17.39 -25.35
N ASP A 38 15.86 16.33 -26.05
CA ASP A 38 14.96 15.68 -26.97
C ASP A 38 13.73 15.41 -26.08
N ALA A 39 12.77 16.33 -26.14
CA ALA A 39 11.46 16.09 -25.60
C ALA A 39 10.92 15.00 -26.54
N GLY A 40 11.29 13.76 -26.27
CA GLY A 40 10.80 12.60 -26.95
C GLY A 40 9.31 12.79 -27.03
N GLU A 41 8.74 12.64 -28.19
CA GLU A 41 7.31 12.84 -28.41
C GLU A 41 6.55 12.10 -27.32
N GLN A 42 5.93 12.88 -26.40
CA GLN A 42 5.31 12.33 -25.20
C GLN A 42 4.30 11.27 -25.61
N LYS A 43 4.54 10.02 -25.24
CA LYS A 43 3.71 8.89 -25.65
C LYS A 43 2.28 9.09 -25.15
N THR A 44 1.31 9.13 -26.08
CA THR A 44 -0.10 9.21 -25.72
C THR A 44 -0.65 7.79 -25.53
N VAL A 45 -1.25 7.54 -24.37
CA VAL A 45 -1.78 6.23 -23.97
C VAL A 45 -3.27 6.38 -23.71
N LYS A 46 -4.08 5.57 -24.40
CA LYS A 46 -5.54 5.55 -24.21
C LYS A 46 -5.88 4.70 -23.01
N ILE A 47 -6.52 5.31 -22.02
CA ILE A 47 -6.92 4.62 -20.80
C ILE A 47 -8.44 4.58 -20.65
N GLY A 48 -8.98 3.39 -20.38
CA GLY A 48 -10.39 3.22 -20.02
C GLY A 48 -10.66 3.83 -18.64
N TYR A 49 -11.69 4.66 -18.55
CA TYR A 49 -12.05 5.39 -17.35
C TYR A 49 -13.56 5.28 -17.12
N TYR A 50 -13.97 4.56 -16.08
CA TYR A 50 -15.36 4.32 -15.68
C TYR A 50 -15.64 4.96 -14.33
N GLU A 51 -16.91 5.17 -14.00
CA GLU A 51 -17.30 5.74 -12.71
C GLU A 51 -17.29 4.66 -11.62
N ALA A 52 -16.49 4.88 -10.56
CA ALA A 52 -16.44 4.02 -9.38
C ALA A 52 -16.05 4.85 -8.15
N HIS A 53 -16.94 4.90 -7.17
CA HIS A 53 -16.78 5.70 -5.96
C HIS A 53 -15.46 5.40 -5.24
N ASP A 54 -14.76 6.45 -4.78
CA ASP A 54 -13.45 6.44 -4.12
C ASP A 54 -12.31 5.83 -4.97
N PHE A 55 -12.62 5.00 -5.96
CA PHE A 55 -11.63 4.39 -6.82
C PHE A 55 -11.32 5.22 -8.06
N GLN A 56 -12.34 5.65 -8.81
CA GLN A 56 -12.19 6.35 -10.08
C GLN A 56 -13.43 7.19 -10.37
N GLU A 57 -13.38 8.48 -10.09
CA GLU A 57 -14.51 9.40 -10.18
C GLU A 57 -14.31 10.44 -11.26
N GLY A 58 -15.42 11.01 -11.76
CA GLY A 58 -15.41 12.02 -12.80
C GLY A 58 -15.21 11.43 -14.19
N ALA A 59 -15.93 10.37 -14.53
CA ALA A 59 -15.83 9.66 -15.82
C ALA A 59 -16.50 10.44 -16.97
N ASP A 60 -16.12 11.72 -17.15
CA ASP A 60 -16.61 12.60 -18.20
C ASP A 60 -15.55 13.70 -18.49
N ASP A 61 -15.58 14.25 -19.69
CA ASP A 61 -14.60 15.26 -20.13
C ASP A 61 -14.64 16.56 -19.34
N SER A 62 -15.79 16.91 -18.80
CA SER A 62 -16.03 18.17 -18.07
C SER A 62 -15.83 18.04 -16.57
N ALA A 63 -15.80 16.82 -16.04
CA ALA A 63 -15.68 16.56 -14.61
C ALA A 63 -14.23 16.60 -14.13
N ALA A 64 -14.03 17.11 -12.92
CA ALA A 64 -12.77 16.95 -12.22
C ALA A 64 -12.60 15.47 -11.83
N LYS A 65 -11.42 14.93 -12.12
CA LYS A 65 -11.11 13.53 -11.81
C LYS A 65 -10.52 13.39 -10.42
N SER A 66 -10.94 12.35 -9.71
CA SER A 66 -10.45 11.97 -8.39
C SER A 66 -10.49 10.46 -8.20
N GLY A 67 -10.10 10.00 -7.04
CA GLY A 67 -10.10 8.60 -6.65
C GLY A 67 -8.71 7.95 -6.69
N TYR A 68 -8.59 6.83 -5.98
CA TYR A 68 -7.34 6.08 -5.84
C TYR A 68 -6.69 5.80 -7.20
N SER A 69 -7.45 5.22 -8.13
CA SER A 69 -6.95 4.87 -9.46
C SER A 69 -6.45 6.09 -10.23
N TYR A 70 -7.18 7.21 -10.16
CA TYR A 70 -6.77 8.43 -10.84
C TYR A 70 -5.40 8.93 -10.35
N GLU A 71 -5.22 9.05 -9.04
CA GLU A 71 -3.94 9.52 -8.48
C GLU A 71 -2.81 8.52 -8.73
N TYR A 72 -3.09 7.22 -8.63
CA TYR A 72 -2.11 6.17 -8.91
C TYR A 72 -1.62 6.22 -10.37
N ILE A 73 -2.50 6.33 -11.35
CA ILE A 73 -2.09 6.46 -12.76
C ILE A 73 -1.33 7.76 -13.04
N GLN A 74 -1.65 8.88 -12.35
CA GLN A 74 -0.83 10.10 -12.45
C GLN A 74 0.59 9.85 -11.91
N LYS A 75 0.73 9.08 -10.84
CA LYS A 75 2.04 8.69 -10.32
C LYS A 75 2.79 7.82 -11.33
N VAL A 76 2.15 6.84 -11.97
CA VAL A 76 2.72 6.07 -13.09
C VAL A 76 3.18 7.00 -14.22
N ALA A 77 2.35 7.98 -14.61
CA ALA A 77 2.70 8.94 -15.65
C ALA A 77 3.93 9.79 -15.31
N SER A 78 4.16 10.08 -14.03
CA SER A 78 5.33 10.85 -13.59
C SER A 78 6.66 10.11 -13.83
N TYR A 79 6.65 8.77 -13.83
CA TYR A 79 7.81 7.93 -14.11
C TYR A 79 7.94 7.54 -15.58
N THR A 80 6.82 7.29 -16.27
CA THR A 80 6.81 6.86 -17.68
C THR A 80 6.85 8.04 -18.67
N GLY A 81 6.47 9.25 -18.23
CA GLY A 81 6.27 10.40 -19.10
C GLY A 81 5.03 10.29 -19.99
N TRP A 82 4.13 9.37 -19.73
CA TRP A 82 2.93 9.16 -20.52
C TRP A 82 1.95 10.33 -20.39
N ARG A 83 1.17 10.53 -21.47
CA ARG A 83 0.01 11.40 -21.47
C ARG A 83 -1.24 10.58 -21.71
N TYR A 84 -2.19 10.61 -20.78
CA TYR A 84 -3.41 9.84 -20.93
C TYR A 84 -4.44 10.54 -21.83
N GLN A 85 -5.02 9.75 -22.71
CA GLN A 85 -6.27 10.04 -23.39
C GLN A 85 -7.36 9.16 -22.77
N TYR A 86 -8.24 9.77 -22.00
CA TYR A 86 -9.32 9.05 -21.31
C TYR A 86 -10.39 8.63 -22.30
N VAL A 87 -10.84 7.38 -22.19
CA VAL A 87 -11.96 6.80 -22.91
C VAL A 87 -13.02 6.39 -21.90
N TYR A 88 -14.15 7.06 -21.88
CA TYR A 88 -15.21 6.86 -20.90
C TYR A 88 -16.19 5.78 -21.33
N GLY A 89 -16.77 5.07 -20.37
CA GLY A 89 -17.79 4.05 -20.60
C GLY A 89 -18.06 3.23 -19.37
N GLU A 90 -18.98 2.28 -19.48
CA GLU A 90 -19.20 1.26 -18.45
C GLU A 90 -18.02 0.27 -18.40
N TRP A 91 -17.80 -0.34 -17.24
CA TRP A 91 -16.66 -1.24 -17.01
C TRP A 91 -16.58 -2.35 -18.07
N GLU A 92 -17.71 -3.01 -18.34
CA GLU A 92 -17.80 -4.11 -19.29
C GLU A 92 -17.44 -3.69 -20.73
N ASP A 93 -17.89 -2.52 -21.15
CA ASP A 93 -17.59 -1.98 -22.49
C ASP A 93 -16.11 -1.63 -22.63
N LEU A 94 -15.51 -1.03 -21.60
CA LEU A 94 -14.08 -0.69 -21.58
C LEU A 94 -13.22 -1.93 -21.50
N TYR A 95 -13.65 -2.95 -20.76
CA TYR A 95 -12.98 -4.24 -20.71
C TYR A 95 -12.91 -4.92 -22.09
N GLU A 96 -14.01 -4.91 -22.87
CA GLU A 96 -13.99 -5.42 -24.23
C GLU A 96 -13.09 -4.57 -25.15
N LYS A 97 -13.06 -3.24 -24.99
CA LYS A 97 -12.14 -2.37 -25.73
C LYS A 97 -10.66 -2.64 -25.41
N LEU A 98 -10.33 -2.96 -24.16
CA LEU A 98 -8.98 -3.38 -23.81
C LEU A 98 -8.58 -4.67 -24.52
N LYS A 99 -9.48 -5.66 -24.54
CA LYS A 99 -9.25 -6.94 -25.21
C LYS A 99 -9.05 -6.81 -26.74
N THR A 100 -9.71 -5.84 -27.33
CA THR A 100 -9.62 -5.56 -28.80
C THR A 100 -8.50 -4.59 -29.16
N GLY A 101 -7.81 -4.00 -28.18
CA GLY A 101 -6.76 -3.00 -28.42
C GLY A 101 -7.29 -1.60 -28.81
N GLU A 102 -8.59 -1.33 -28.63
CA GLU A 102 -9.15 0.01 -28.85
C GLU A 102 -8.69 1.00 -27.78
N ILE A 103 -8.43 0.51 -26.57
CA ILE A 103 -7.73 1.21 -25.48
C ILE A 103 -6.48 0.45 -25.09
N ASP A 104 -5.50 1.17 -24.56
CA ASP A 104 -4.17 0.65 -24.22
C ASP A 104 -4.09 0.13 -22.78
N LEU A 105 -4.80 0.81 -21.85
CA LEU A 105 -4.75 0.53 -20.40
C LEU A 105 -6.16 0.52 -19.79
N MET A 106 -6.32 -0.26 -18.72
CA MET A 106 -7.49 -0.20 -17.85
C MET A 106 -7.11 -0.64 -16.42
N ALA A 107 -7.53 0.16 -15.43
CA ALA A 107 -7.34 -0.11 -14.01
C ALA A 107 -8.45 -0.97 -13.42
N GLY A 108 -8.18 -1.62 -12.28
CA GLY A 108 -9.20 -2.35 -11.52
C GLY A 108 -9.56 -3.71 -12.13
N ILE A 109 -8.58 -4.36 -12.78
CA ILE A 109 -8.76 -5.70 -13.33
C ILE A 109 -8.07 -6.72 -12.42
N SER A 110 -8.85 -7.64 -11.90
CA SER A 110 -8.32 -8.75 -11.10
C SER A 110 -7.73 -9.84 -11.98
N TYR A 111 -6.76 -10.56 -11.44
CA TYR A 111 -6.14 -11.70 -12.13
C TYR A 111 -7.14 -12.86 -12.29
N ASP A 112 -7.13 -13.46 -13.48
CA ASP A 112 -7.88 -14.66 -13.81
C ASP A 112 -7.16 -15.39 -14.96
N ASP A 113 -7.05 -16.70 -14.88
CA ASP A 113 -6.36 -17.53 -15.89
C ASP A 113 -6.94 -17.37 -17.30
N ASP A 114 -8.24 -17.09 -17.42
CA ASP A 114 -8.87 -16.81 -18.71
C ASP A 114 -8.50 -15.43 -19.25
N ARG A 115 -8.23 -14.46 -18.37
CA ARG A 115 -7.90 -13.07 -18.72
C ARG A 115 -6.49 -12.90 -19.27
N VAL A 116 -5.51 -13.68 -18.79
CA VAL A 116 -4.11 -13.62 -19.27
C VAL A 116 -3.97 -13.92 -20.76
N ASN A 117 -4.96 -14.61 -21.35
CA ASN A 117 -5.00 -14.86 -22.79
C ASN A 117 -5.45 -13.64 -23.61
N SER A 118 -6.07 -12.63 -22.97
CA SER A 118 -6.73 -11.51 -23.63
C SER A 118 -6.06 -10.17 -23.40
N MET A 119 -5.23 -10.05 -22.36
CA MET A 119 -4.52 -8.83 -21.96
C MET A 119 -3.22 -9.16 -21.24
N LEU A 120 -2.38 -8.16 -21.00
CA LEU A 120 -1.13 -8.28 -20.28
C LEU A 120 -1.31 -7.76 -18.86
N PHE A 121 -0.85 -8.57 -17.89
CA PHE A 121 -0.78 -8.19 -16.48
C PHE A 121 0.62 -7.74 -16.12
N PRO A 122 0.78 -6.59 -15.43
CA PRO A 122 2.07 -6.20 -14.91
C PRO A 122 2.53 -7.11 -13.76
N GLU A 123 3.81 -7.01 -13.39
CA GLU A 123 4.40 -7.81 -12.30
C GLU A 123 3.88 -7.42 -10.91
N TYR A 124 3.45 -6.16 -10.74
CA TYR A 124 3.00 -5.61 -9.48
C TYR A 124 1.50 -5.29 -9.54
N GLU A 125 0.81 -5.64 -8.49
CA GLU A 125 -0.57 -5.22 -8.28
C GLU A 125 -0.68 -3.72 -8.03
N MET A 126 -1.79 -3.14 -8.42
CA MET A 126 -2.12 -1.75 -8.17
C MET A 126 -2.70 -1.54 -6.76
N ILE A 127 -3.59 -2.43 -6.34
CA ILE A 127 -4.28 -2.41 -5.05
C ILE A 127 -4.74 -3.82 -4.69
N ASN A 128 -4.81 -4.09 -3.38
CA ASN A 128 -5.43 -5.28 -2.84
C ASN A 128 -6.70 -4.91 -2.08
N GLU A 129 -7.80 -5.60 -2.36
CA GLU A 129 -8.98 -5.60 -1.51
C GLU A 129 -8.90 -6.79 -0.56
N THR A 130 -9.16 -6.57 0.71
CA THR A 130 -9.22 -7.62 1.71
C THR A 130 -10.66 -7.93 2.06
N PHE A 131 -11.03 -9.21 2.03
CA PHE A 131 -12.38 -9.67 2.35
C PHE A 131 -12.46 -10.12 3.79
N TYR A 132 -13.47 -9.60 4.48
CA TYR A 132 -13.72 -9.91 5.88
C TYR A 132 -15.15 -10.40 6.09
N VAL A 133 -15.32 -11.25 7.11
CA VAL A 133 -16.61 -11.41 7.77
C VAL A 133 -16.79 -10.25 8.74
N TYR A 134 -17.85 -9.49 8.59
CA TYR A 134 -18.26 -8.40 9.49
C TYR A 134 -19.36 -8.87 10.41
N LYS A 135 -19.34 -8.41 11.65
CA LYS A 135 -20.36 -8.65 12.68
C LYS A 135 -20.78 -7.34 13.33
N ASP A 136 -21.82 -7.37 14.13
CA ASP A 136 -22.16 -6.26 15.02
C ASP A 136 -21.00 -6.02 16.02
N THR A 137 -20.62 -4.77 16.21
CA THR A 137 -19.52 -4.39 17.11
C THR A 137 -19.76 -4.89 18.54
N ASP A 138 -21.02 -4.89 18.99
CA ASP A 138 -21.40 -5.33 20.34
C ASP A 138 -21.59 -6.85 20.44
N ASP A 139 -21.55 -7.60 19.32
CA ASP A 139 -21.64 -9.06 19.36
C ASP A 139 -20.33 -9.67 19.86
N THR A 140 -20.40 -10.34 21.00
CA THR A 140 -19.29 -11.08 21.60
C THR A 140 -19.31 -12.57 21.29
N SER A 141 -20.31 -13.04 20.54
CA SER A 141 -20.51 -14.48 20.26
C SER A 141 -19.55 -15.00 19.17
N MET A 142 -19.23 -14.18 18.15
CA MET A 142 -18.21 -14.51 17.13
C MET A 142 -16.88 -13.88 17.50
N LYS A 143 -15.80 -14.67 17.49
CA LYS A 143 -14.47 -14.25 17.90
C LYS A 143 -13.44 -14.63 16.86
N CYS A 144 -12.54 -13.70 16.54
CA CYS A 144 -11.42 -13.92 15.63
C CYS A 144 -10.57 -15.12 16.08
N GLY A 145 -10.23 -16.00 15.14
CA GLY A 145 -9.39 -17.19 15.39
C GLY A 145 -10.03 -18.29 16.25
N ASN A 146 -11.25 -18.10 16.76
CA ASN A 146 -12.02 -19.12 17.49
C ASN A 146 -13.09 -19.71 16.58
N ILE A 147 -12.75 -20.79 15.88
CA ILE A 147 -13.61 -21.38 14.86
C ILE A 147 -14.94 -21.95 15.44
N ASP A 148 -14.92 -22.42 16.67
CA ASP A 148 -16.12 -22.95 17.34
C ASP A 148 -17.17 -21.86 17.57
N SER A 149 -16.75 -20.59 17.63
CA SER A 149 -17.64 -19.44 17.78
C SER A 149 -18.54 -19.18 16.57
N TYR A 150 -18.21 -19.81 15.41
CA TYR A 150 -18.98 -19.71 14.18
C TYR A 150 -20.02 -20.81 14.01
N ALA A 151 -20.09 -21.79 14.93
CA ALA A 151 -21.01 -22.94 14.83
C ALA A 151 -22.47 -22.51 14.65
N GLY A 152 -23.06 -22.88 13.51
CA GLY A 152 -24.43 -22.57 13.14
C GLY A 152 -24.71 -21.11 12.77
N LYS A 153 -23.68 -20.23 12.72
CA LYS A 153 -23.81 -18.83 12.34
C LYS A 153 -24.23 -18.64 10.89
N LYS A 154 -25.12 -17.68 10.65
CA LYS A 154 -25.59 -17.30 9.32
C LYS A 154 -24.77 -16.13 8.80
N ILE A 155 -24.05 -16.35 7.69
CA ILE A 155 -23.19 -15.33 7.09
C ILE A 155 -23.74 -14.96 5.70
N GLY A 156 -24.08 -13.67 5.53
CA GLY A 156 -24.60 -13.12 4.28
C GLY A 156 -23.46 -12.85 3.27
N VAL A 157 -23.75 -13.07 1.99
CA VAL A 157 -22.86 -12.72 0.88
C VAL A 157 -23.65 -12.37 -0.37
N VAL A 158 -23.15 -11.41 -1.18
CA VAL A 158 -23.83 -10.95 -2.40
C VAL A 158 -23.64 -11.95 -3.54
N ASN A 159 -24.73 -12.36 -4.20
CA ASN A 159 -24.76 -13.39 -5.26
C ASN A 159 -23.85 -13.05 -6.47
N LYS A 160 -23.69 -11.77 -6.78
CA LYS A 160 -22.90 -11.33 -7.93
C LYS A 160 -21.39 -11.41 -7.66
N ASP A 161 -21.02 -11.43 -6.40
CA ASP A 161 -19.63 -11.42 -5.98
C ASP A 161 -19.05 -12.82 -5.85
N LYS A 162 -18.66 -13.39 -7.01
CA LYS A 162 -18.14 -14.76 -7.09
C LYS A 162 -16.88 -14.97 -6.26
N ARG A 163 -16.07 -13.93 -6.10
CA ARG A 163 -14.79 -14.00 -5.38
C ARG A 163 -14.99 -14.07 -3.90
N MET A 164 -15.80 -13.17 -3.34
CA MET A 164 -16.16 -13.21 -1.93
C MET A 164 -16.87 -14.52 -1.57
N ILE A 165 -17.74 -15.03 -2.45
CA ILE A 165 -18.37 -16.35 -2.27
C ILE A 165 -17.33 -17.46 -2.22
N THR A 166 -16.36 -17.44 -3.13
CA THR A 166 -15.28 -18.43 -3.18
C THR A 166 -14.40 -18.33 -1.95
N ALA A 167 -13.96 -17.12 -1.60
CA ALA A 167 -13.16 -16.86 -0.40
C ALA A 167 -13.87 -17.37 0.88
N LEU A 168 -15.15 -17.04 1.06
CA LEU A 168 -15.91 -17.50 2.22
C LEU A 168 -16.02 -19.04 2.28
N LYS A 169 -16.27 -19.69 1.15
CA LYS A 169 -16.35 -21.16 1.08
C LYS A 169 -15.02 -21.83 1.33
N ASP A 170 -13.94 -21.29 0.77
CA ASP A 170 -12.59 -21.82 0.94
C ASP A 170 -12.12 -21.65 2.38
N TRP A 171 -12.31 -20.47 2.98
CA TRP A 171 -12.06 -20.23 4.38
C TRP A 171 -12.85 -21.20 5.28
N ALA A 172 -14.17 -21.34 5.06
CA ALA A 172 -14.99 -22.24 5.85
C ALA A 172 -14.55 -23.69 5.73
N ARG A 173 -14.15 -24.14 4.54
CA ARG A 173 -13.63 -25.48 4.31
C ARG A 173 -12.27 -25.70 5.00
N GLU A 174 -11.33 -24.77 4.84
CA GLU A 174 -9.98 -24.89 5.39
C GLU A 174 -9.97 -24.86 6.91
N LYS A 175 -10.78 -23.98 7.51
CA LYS A 175 -10.93 -23.86 8.95
C LYS A 175 -11.92 -24.84 9.55
N GLN A 176 -12.67 -25.58 8.73
CA GLN A 176 -13.77 -26.48 9.15
C GLN A 176 -14.87 -25.73 9.94
N ALA A 177 -15.15 -24.48 9.52
CA ALA A 177 -16.17 -23.65 10.13
C ALA A 177 -17.57 -24.13 9.77
N ASP A 178 -18.41 -24.41 10.78
CA ASP A 178 -19.82 -24.78 10.61
C ASP A 178 -20.70 -23.51 10.48
N ILE A 179 -20.79 -22.97 9.26
CA ILE A 179 -21.58 -21.76 8.95
C ILE A 179 -22.70 -22.05 7.98
N GLN A 180 -23.73 -21.19 7.98
CA GLN A 180 -24.83 -21.19 7.02
C GLN A 180 -24.66 -19.97 6.10
N ILE A 181 -24.37 -20.18 4.82
CA ILE A 181 -24.19 -19.09 3.85
C ILE A 181 -25.56 -18.66 3.32
N GLN A 182 -25.90 -17.36 3.50
CA GLN A 182 -27.11 -16.73 2.97
C GLN A 182 -26.74 -15.84 1.78
N TYR A 183 -27.48 -15.96 0.67
CA TYR A 183 -27.20 -15.26 -0.57
C TYR A 183 -28.17 -14.11 -0.78
N TYR A 184 -27.64 -12.92 -1.15
CA TYR A 184 -28.38 -11.68 -1.35
C TYR A 184 -28.14 -11.11 -2.75
N ASP A 185 -29.12 -10.37 -3.28
CA ASP A 185 -29.01 -9.74 -4.59
C ASP A 185 -28.18 -8.45 -4.55
N SER A 186 -28.10 -7.80 -3.39
CA SER A 186 -27.29 -6.60 -3.16
C SER A 186 -26.77 -6.53 -1.72
N LEU A 187 -25.76 -5.69 -1.48
CA LEU A 187 -25.21 -5.45 -0.16
C LEU A 187 -26.25 -4.74 0.75
N GLU A 188 -27.10 -3.88 0.18
CA GLU A 188 -28.14 -3.20 0.92
C GLU A 188 -29.15 -4.20 1.51
N SER A 189 -29.62 -5.16 0.71
CA SER A 189 -30.53 -6.20 1.20
C SER A 189 -29.88 -7.12 2.24
N CYS A 190 -28.59 -7.38 2.10
CA CYS A 190 -27.82 -8.10 3.09
C CYS A 190 -27.69 -7.33 4.41
N ALA A 191 -27.38 -6.04 4.32
CA ALA A 191 -27.27 -5.14 5.47
C ALA A 191 -28.62 -4.94 6.20
N GLU A 192 -29.72 -4.88 5.45
CA GLU A 192 -31.08 -4.84 6.05
C GLU A 192 -31.36 -6.06 6.92
N ASP A 193 -31.10 -7.26 6.41
CA ASP A 193 -31.28 -8.52 7.16
C ASP A 193 -30.31 -8.63 8.34
N PHE A 194 -29.08 -8.13 8.18
CA PHE A 194 -28.12 -8.03 9.27
C PHE A 194 -28.63 -7.11 10.39
N ASN A 195 -29.10 -5.90 10.06
CA ASN A 195 -29.66 -4.96 11.03
C ASN A 195 -30.91 -5.50 11.75
N GLN A 196 -31.70 -6.34 11.07
CA GLN A 196 -32.85 -7.03 11.64
C GLN A 196 -32.47 -8.27 12.47
N LYS A 197 -31.15 -8.62 12.53
CA LYS A 197 -30.63 -9.81 13.22
C LYS A 197 -31.12 -11.14 12.62
N ASN A 198 -31.48 -11.16 11.32
CA ASN A 198 -31.82 -12.36 10.58
C ASN A 198 -30.59 -13.18 10.18
N ILE A 199 -29.44 -12.50 10.10
CA ILE A 199 -28.10 -13.09 9.92
C ILE A 199 -27.14 -12.57 10.99
N ASP A 200 -26.09 -13.33 11.30
CA ASP A 200 -25.12 -13.02 12.37
C ASP A 200 -23.98 -12.15 11.87
N GLY A 201 -23.67 -12.23 10.58
CA GLY A 201 -22.63 -11.44 9.94
C GLY A 201 -22.77 -11.45 8.43
N PHE A 202 -21.91 -10.69 7.75
CA PHE A 202 -21.86 -10.66 6.29
C PHE A 202 -20.44 -10.45 5.76
N VAL A 203 -20.22 -10.82 4.51
CA VAL A 203 -18.93 -10.63 3.83
C VAL A 203 -18.93 -9.33 3.05
N SER A 204 -17.86 -8.55 3.19
CA SER A 204 -17.58 -7.39 2.35
C SER A 204 -16.08 -7.15 2.23
N ALA A 205 -15.68 -6.29 1.28
CA ALA A 205 -14.32 -5.79 1.18
C ALA A 205 -14.10 -4.61 2.16
N ASP A 206 -12.86 -4.39 2.54
CA ASP A 206 -12.44 -3.34 3.47
C ASP A 206 -12.76 -1.92 2.98
N ASN A 207 -12.72 -1.68 1.67
CA ASN A 207 -13.02 -0.40 1.05
C ASN A 207 -14.53 -0.06 0.95
N VAL A 208 -15.41 -1.06 1.00
CA VAL A 208 -16.86 -0.87 0.81
C VAL A 208 -17.60 -0.58 2.12
N VAL A 209 -17.03 -1.00 3.23
CA VAL A 209 -17.73 -1.03 4.55
C VAL A 209 -17.69 0.32 5.27
N SER A 210 -16.93 1.27 4.79
CA SER A 210 -16.76 2.60 5.39
C SER A 210 -18.05 3.38 5.61
N SER A 211 -19.08 3.10 4.81
CA SER A 211 -20.41 3.71 4.94
C SER A 211 -21.31 3.08 6.01
N TYR A 212 -20.88 1.94 6.61
CA TYR A 212 -21.66 1.23 7.61
C TYR A 212 -21.13 1.50 9.02
N THR A 213 -22.02 1.83 9.95
CA THR A 213 -21.70 2.07 11.36
C THR A 213 -22.14 0.90 12.22
N GLY A 214 -21.48 0.69 13.35
CA GLY A 214 -21.86 -0.36 14.32
C GLY A 214 -21.49 -1.78 13.87
N ILE A 215 -20.59 -1.91 12.91
CA ILE A 215 -20.04 -3.18 12.48
C ILE A 215 -18.53 -3.22 12.73
N SER A 216 -18.02 -4.40 12.96
CA SER A 216 -16.59 -4.65 13.08
C SER A 216 -16.23 -5.91 12.32
N PRO A 217 -15.07 -5.93 11.65
CA PRO A 217 -14.57 -7.14 11.03
C PRO A 217 -14.19 -8.14 12.13
N VAL A 218 -14.43 -9.42 11.90
CA VAL A 218 -14.15 -10.50 12.88
C VAL A 218 -13.24 -11.58 12.34
N GLU A 219 -13.17 -11.75 11.01
CA GLU A 219 -12.30 -12.74 10.39
C GLU A 219 -11.90 -12.31 8.99
N LYS A 220 -10.61 -12.39 8.69
CA LYS A 220 -10.09 -12.22 7.34
C LYS A 220 -10.25 -13.53 6.58
N ILE A 221 -10.98 -13.50 5.47
CA ILE A 221 -11.30 -14.70 4.69
C ILE A 221 -10.59 -14.78 3.34
N GLY A 222 -10.02 -13.67 2.86
CA GLY A 222 -9.32 -13.64 1.59
C GLY A 222 -8.85 -12.24 1.22
N LYS A 223 -8.22 -12.17 0.07
CA LYS A 223 -7.83 -10.92 -0.58
C LYS A 223 -7.91 -11.08 -2.09
N GLU A 224 -8.09 -9.99 -2.79
CA GLU A 224 -8.07 -9.93 -4.25
C GLU A 224 -7.15 -8.82 -4.71
N ALA A 225 -6.23 -9.15 -5.61
CA ALA A 225 -5.34 -8.18 -6.22
C ALA A 225 -5.96 -7.62 -7.51
N TYR A 226 -5.90 -6.30 -7.66
CA TYR A 226 -6.31 -5.61 -8.88
C TYR A 226 -5.11 -4.95 -9.56
N TYR A 227 -5.12 -4.96 -10.86
CA TYR A 227 -4.01 -4.56 -11.71
C TYR A 227 -4.40 -3.42 -12.66
N LEU A 228 -3.39 -2.67 -13.07
CA LEU A 228 -3.45 -1.77 -14.23
C LEU A 228 -3.05 -2.58 -15.47
N CYS A 229 -4.03 -3.21 -16.12
CA CYS A 229 -3.78 -4.10 -17.24
C CYS A 229 -3.55 -3.35 -18.55
N VAL A 230 -2.78 -3.98 -19.43
CA VAL A 230 -2.34 -3.46 -20.73
C VAL A 230 -2.94 -4.29 -21.85
N ALA A 231 -3.32 -3.66 -22.97
CA ALA A 231 -3.76 -4.36 -24.16
C ALA A 231 -2.70 -5.35 -24.66
N LYS A 232 -3.14 -6.50 -25.18
CA LYS A 232 -2.27 -7.64 -25.48
C LYS A 232 -1.15 -7.36 -26.49
N ASP A 233 -1.35 -6.42 -27.38
CA ASP A 233 -0.41 -6.02 -28.44
C ASP A 233 0.52 -4.86 -28.04
N ARG A 234 0.48 -4.44 -26.76
CA ARG A 234 1.24 -3.32 -26.24
C ARG A 234 2.28 -3.75 -25.19
N GLU A 235 3.12 -4.72 -25.55
CA GLU A 235 4.28 -5.14 -24.74
C GLU A 235 5.21 -3.95 -24.43
N ASP A 236 5.30 -2.96 -25.34
CA ASP A 236 6.06 -1.72 -25.13
C ASP A 236 5.58 -0.92 -23.91
N LEU A 237 4.26 -0.89 -23.66
CA LEU A 237 3.70 -0.23 -22.48
C LEU A 237 3.87 -1.09 -21.23
N LEU A 238 3.78 -2.42 -21.35
CA LEU A 238 3.97 -3.31 -20.20
C LEU A 238 5.38 -3.18 -19.62
N ASP A 239 6.41 -3.14 -20.48
CA ASP A 239 7.82 -2.99 -20.06
C ASP A 239 8.02 -1.66 -19.31
N GLU A 240 7.52 -0.54 -19.89
CA GLU A 240 7.60 0.77 -19.25
C GLU A 240 6.80 0.81 -17.93
N LEU A 241 5.64 0.17 -17.89
CA LEU A 241 4.78 0.08 -16.70
C LEU A 241 5.48 -0.69 -15.58
N ASN A 242 6.05 -1.86 -15.87
CA ASN A 242 6.76 -2.67 -14.88
C ASN A 242 7.93 -1.91 -14.25
N ILE A 243 8.69 -1.15 -15.05
CA ILE A 243 9.76 -0.29 -14.53
C ILE A 243 9.19 0.78 -13.59
N ALA A 244 8.10 1.46 -13.98
CA ALA A 244 7.48 2.47 -13.14
C ALA A 244 6.92 1.86 -11.84
N LEU A 245 6.25 0.72 -11.93
CA LEU A 245 5.66 0.04 -10.78
C LEU A 245 6.72 -0.48 -9.80
N SER A 246 7.87 -0.98 -10.28
CA SER A 246 8.97 -1.38 -9.41
C SER A 246 9.50 -0.20 -8.60
N ILE A 247 9.66 0.98 -9.23
CA ILE A 247 10.08 2.20 -8.53
C ILE A 247 9.05 2.64 -7.50
N ILE A 248 7.76 2.64 -7.87
CA ILE A 248 6.65 3.00 -6.98
C ILE A 248 6.63 2.07 -5.77
N THR A 249 6.76 0.76 -5.99
CA THR A 249 6.68 -0.23 -4.90
C THR A 249 7.92 -0.22 -4.00
N GLU A 250 9.13 0.01 -4.56
CA GLU A 250 10.38 -0.12 -3.79
C GLU A 250 10.84 1.20 -3.17
N GLN A 251 10.54 2.35 -3.79
CA GLN A 251 11.08 3.64 -3.38
C GLN A 251 10.02 4.62 -2.85
N ASP A 252 8.80 4.53 -3.35
CA ASP A 252 7.70 5.45 -3.03
C ASP A 252 6.58 4.77 -2.20
N THR A 253 6.93 3.72 -1.46
CA THR A 253 5.97 2.93 -0.67
C THR A 253 5.14 3.81 0.27
N LEU A 254 5.74 4.80 0.93
CA LEU A 254 5.04 5.71 1.84
C LEU A 254 3.96 6.54 1.13
N ASP A 255 4.22 7.00 -0.09
CA ASP A 255 3.24 7.77 -0.86
C ASP A 255 2.05 6.91 -1.31
N VAL A 256 2.30 5.62 -1.62
CA VAL A 256 1.24 4.66 -1.97
C VAL A 256 0.41 4.30 -0.75
N ASP A 257 1.05 4.13 0.41
CA ASP A 257 0.35 3.87 1.67
C ASP A 257 -0.52 5.08 2.09
N GLU A 258 -0.02 6.31 1.91
CA GLU A 258 -0.82 7.53 2.15
C GLU A 258 -1.99 7.64 1.16
N LEU A 259 -1.75 7.30 -0.12
CA LEU A 259 -2.80 7.27 -1.13
C LEU A 259 -3.85 6.21 -0.79
N HIS A 260 -3.42 5.03 -0.36
CA HIS A 260 -4.32 3.98 0.09
C HIS A 260 -5.15 4.44 1.30
N LYS A 261 -4.54 5.05 2.32
CA LYS A 261 -5.23 5.62 3.50
C LYS A 261 -6.22 6.72 3.14
N LYS A 262 -5.92 7.52 2.12
CA LYS A 262 -6.80 8.62 1.66
C LYS A 262 -8.12 8.14 1.09
N TYR A 263 -8.11 7.00 0.39
CA TYR A 263 -9.26 6.46 -0.33
C TYR A 263 -9.82 5.16 0.26
N SER A 264 -9.06 4.45 1.06
CA SER A 264 -9.69 3.53 2.00
C SER A 264 -10.29 4.43 3.06
N ALA A 265 -11.61 4.42 3.20
CA ALA A 265 -12.21 5.04 4.38
C ALA A 265 -11.38 4.60 5.58
N GLU A 266 -11.03 5.55 6.47
CA GLU A 266 -10.26 5.26 7.67
C GLU A 266 -10.70 3.93 8.33
N SER A 267 -10.53 2.86 7.63
CA SER A 267 -10.31 1.63 8.27
C SER A 267 -8.97 1.87 8.93
N SER A 268 -8.99 2.39 10.14
CA SER A 268 -8.01 1.95 11.11
C SER A 268 -7.65 0.57 10.63
N VAL A 269 -6.41 0.33 10.25
CA VAL A 269 -5.91 -1.02 10.00
C VAL A 269 -6.39 -1.79 11.21
N THR A 270 -7.51 -2.47 11.06
CA THR A 270 -8.12 -3.15 12.20
C THR A 270 -7.21 -4.33 12.40
N ILE A 271 -6.22 -4.14 13.24
CA ILE A 271 -5.32 -5.20 13.66
C ILE A 271 -6.21 -6.21 14.35
N PHE A 272 -6.41 -7.35 13.68
CA PHE A 272 -7.19 -8.43 14.24
C PHE A 272 -6.30 -9.23 15.17
N LEU A 273 -6.54 -9.08 16.45
CA LEU A 273 -5.96 -9.98 17.42
C LEU A 273 -6.84 -11.23 17.53
N SER A 274 -6.26 -12.38 17.30
CA SER A 274 -6.89 -13.67 17.63
C SER A 274 -7.16 -13.76 19.14
N GLU A 275 -8.04 -14.67 19.54
CA GLU A 275 -8.28 -14.90 20.98
C GLU A 275 -6.97 -15.23 21.74
N LYS A 276 -6.06 -16.03 21.13
CA LYS A 276 -4.77 -16.36 21.71
C LYS A 276 -3.85 -15.16 21.88
N GLU A 277 -3.84 -14.24 20.90
CA GLU A 277 -3.03 -13.01 20.97
C GLU A 277 -3.57 -12.04 22.03
N ARG A 278 -4.90 -11.89 22.12
CA ARG A 278 -5.52 -11.11 23.20
C ARG A 278 -5.24 -11.70 24.58
N ASP A 279 -5.38 -13.03 24.72
CA ASP A 279 -5.09 -13.72 25.99
C ASP A 279 -3.62 -13.58 26.36
N TRP A 280 -2.72 -13.65 25.36
CA TRP A 280 -1.30 -13.43 25.59
C TRP A 280 -1.03 -12.00 26.06
N LEU A 281 -1.54 -10.99 25.35
CA LEU A 281 -1.40 -9.57 25.73
C LEU A 281 -2.00 -9.29 27.12
N ALA A 282 -3.18 -9.82 27.41
CA ALA A 282 -3.84 -9.64 28.70
C ALA A 282 -3.10 -10.33 29.88
N GLY A 283 -2.27 -11.32 29.56
CA GLY A 283 -1.44 -12.04 30.55
C GLY A 283 0.00 -11.52 30.68
N HIS A 284 0.38 -10.51 29.88
CA HIS A 284 1.77 -10.01 29.83
C HIS A 284 1.81 -8.51 30.12
N ASP A 285 1.85 -8.17 31.42
CA ASP A 285 2.04 -6.77 31.85
C ASP A 285 3.46 -6.24 31.51
N THR A 286 4.37 -7.13 31.12
CA THR A 286 5.76 -6.83 30.78
C THR A 286 6.15 -7.57 29.51
N VAL A 287 6.77 -6.86 28.58
CA VAL A 287 7.34 -7.42 27.33
C VAL A 287 8.83 -7.21 27.30
N THR A 288 9.60 -8.31 27.18
CA THR A 288 11.05 -8.25 27.11
C THR A 288 11.53 -8.30 25.66
N VAL A 289 12.27 -7.27 25.24
CA VAL A 289 12.79 -7.12 23.88
C VAL A 289 14.31 -7.30 23.88
N GLY A 290 14.79 -8.33 23.17
CA GLY A 290 16.22 -8.53 22.94
C GLY A 290 16.74 -7.63 21.82
N TYR A 291 17.91 -7.02 22.01
CA TYR A 291 18.57 -6.18 21.00
C TYR A 291 20.10 -6.38 21.04
N THR A 292 20.79 -5.94 19.96
CA THR A 292 22.25 -5.88 19.92
C THR A 292 22.73 -4.43 19.94
N ASN A 293 23.83 -4.17 20.65
CA ASN A 293 24.46 -2.85 20.69
C ASN A 293 25.23 -2.52 19.41
N ASP A 294 25.65 -1.24 19.28
CA ASP A 294 26.49 -0.75 18.18
C ASP A 294 25.86 -0.99 16.77
N TYR A 295 24.52 -0.94 16.66
CA TYR A 295 23.82 -1.19 15.40
C TYR A 295 22.89 -0.06 14.99
N LEU A 296 23.39 1.19 15.05
CA LEU A 296 22.63 2.36 14.58
C LEU A 296 22.40 2.30 13.07
N PRO A 297 21.24 2.77 12.59
CA PRO A 297 20.18 3.49 13.31
C PRO A 297 19.17 2.60 14.03
N TYR A 298 19.34 1.30 14.03
CA TYR A 298 18.34 0.35 14.54
C TYR A 298 18.32 0.25 16.07
N CYS A 299 19.47 0.05 16.68
CA CYS A 299 19.59 -0.07 18.14
C CYS A 299 21.00 0.26 18.64
N ASP A 300 21.05 0.87 19.81
CA ASP A 300 22.29 1.16 20.54
C ASP A 300 21.93 1.45 22.01
N THR A 301 22.95 1.51 22.86
CA THR A 301 22.84 1.97 24.25
C THR A 301 23.64 3.23 24.44
N ASP A 302 23.01 4.29 24.93
CA ASP A 302 23.70 5.54 25.21
C ASP A 302 24.60 5.43 26.46
N LYS A 303 25.38 6.47 26.69
CA LYS A 303 26.31 6.56 27.85
C LYS A 303 25.63 6.49 29.21
N ASP A 304 24.33 6.73 29.28
CA ASP A 304 23.52 6.71 30.48
C ASP A 304 22.83 5.33 30.67
N GLY A 305 23.09 4.38 29.76
CA GLY A 305 22.54 3.03 29.76
C GLY A 305 21.12 2.92 29.20
N LYS A 306 20.66 3.97 28.50
CA LYS A 306 19.33 3.99 27.89
C LYS A 306 19.40 3.47 26.45
N VAL A 307 18.47 2.60 26.10
CA VAL A 307 18.32 2.09 24.73
C VAL A 307 17.88 3.24 23.80
N THR A 308 18.50 3.30 22.63
CA THR A 308 18.30 4.32 21.61
C THR A 308 18.21 3.69 20.21
N GLY A 309 17.83 4.46 19.22
CA GLY A 309 17.61 4.02 17.84
C GLY A 309 16.17 3.61 17.60
N LEU A 310 15.90 3.11 16.40
CA LEU A 310 14.55 2.78 15.94
C LEU A 310 13.79 1.85 16.92
N VAL A 311 14.49 0.94 17.60
CA VAL A 311 13.89 0.01 18.56
C VAL A 311 13.15 0.72 19.70
N SER A 312 13.70 1.86 20.17
CA SER A 312 13.11 2.63 21.30
C SER A 312 11.83 3.38 20.93
N ASP A 313 11.61 3.63 19.65
CA ASP A 313 10.44 4.33 19.14
C ASP A 313 9.42 3.32 18.57
N LEU A 314 9.88 2.39 17.73
CA LEU A 314 9.03 1.44 17.04
C LEU A 314 8.26 0.48 17.98
N ILE A 315 8.93 -0.04 19.02
CA ILE A 315 8.28 -1.04 19.88
C ILE A 315 7.13 -0.45 20.69
N PRO A 316 7.25 0.71 21.35
CA PRO A 316 6.08 1.37 21.96
C PRO A 316 4.97 1.68 20.94
N ASP A 317 5.30 2.27 19.79
CA ASP A 317 4.33 2.61 18.75
C ASP A 317 3.55 1.39 18.24
N MET A 318 4.19 0.21 18.20
CA MET A 318 3.51 -1.04 17.84
C MET A 318 2.42 -1.42 18.84
N PHE A 319 2.64 -1.24 20.14
CA PHE A 319 1.62 -1.53 21.17
C PHE A 319 0.52 -0.47 21.16
N ASP A 320 0.85 0.80 20.96
CA ASP A 320 -0.12 1.90 20.83
C ASP A 320 -1.05 1.71 19.63
N ALA A 321 -0.58 1.03 18.58
CA ALA A 321 -1.38 0.74 17.38
C ALA A 321 -2.33 -0.45 17.55
N LEU A 322 -2.20 -1.26 18.63
CA LEU A 322 -3.07 -2.42 18.85
C LEU A 322 -4.48 -1.98 19.29
N PRO A 323 -5.53 -2.71 18.87
CA PRO A 323 -6.89 -2.45 19.35
C PRO A 323 -7.02 -2.86 20.82
N GLY A 324 -7.33 -1.92 21.69
CA GLY A 324 -7.44 -2.10 23.13
C GLY A 324 -6.42 -1.26 23.90
N ASP A 325 -6.55 -1.21 25.21
CA ASP A 325 -5.66 -0.47 26.09
C ASP A 325 -4.51 -1.39 26.55
N TYR A 326 -3.56 -1.67 25.65
CA TYR A 326 -2.39 -2.49 25.94
C TYR A 326 -1.17 -1.61 26.14
N GLU A 327 -0.77 -1.39 27.38
CA GLU A 327 0.40 -0.59 27.76
C GLU A 327 1.39 -1.46 28.60
N PRO A 328 2.05 -2.46 28.02
CA PRO A 328 2.99 -3.28 28.78
C PRO A 328 4.25 -2.49 29.14
N ASP A 329 4.84 -2.82 30.28
CA ASP A 329 6.20 -2.38 30.62
C ASP A 329 7.21 -3.02 29.66
N ILE A 330 7.92 -2.23 28.85
CA ILE A 330 8.90 -2.73 27.89
C ILE A 330 10.28 -2.78 28.54
N ILE A 331 10.82 -3.99 28.64
CA ILE A 331 12.18 -4.25 29.17
C ILE A 331 13.09 -4.61 28.00
N TYR A 332 14.15 -3.82 27.81
CA TYR A 332 15.16 -4.11 26.81
C TYR A 332 16.31 -4.93 27.39
N ARG A 333 16.74 -5.99 26.68
CA ARG A 333 17.85 -6.85 27.06
C ARG A 333 18.90 -6.92 25.96
N GLU A 334 20.12 -6.50 26.29
CA GLU A 334 21.26 -6.51 25.38
C GLU A 334 21.83 -7.93 25.16
N TYR A 335 22.21 -8.22 23.91
CA TYR A 335 22.90 -9.46 23.51
C TYR A 335 24.11 -9.10 22.62
N ASN A 336 25.14 -9.98 22.66
CA ASN A 336 26.38 -9.73 21.91
C ASN A 336 26.25 -10.08 20.40
N SER A 337 25.21 -10.83 20.02
CA SER A 337 24.98 -11.25 18.64
C SER A 337 23.52 -11.56 18.36
N GLN A 338 23.14 -11.51 17.07
CA GLN A 338 21.81 -11.93 16.61
C GLN A 338 21.52 -13.41 16.95
N ASN A 339 22.53 -14.28 16.85
CA ASN A 339 22.36 -15.70 17.19
C ASN A 339 22.01 -15.90 18.69
N GLU A 340 22.62 -15.14 19.59
CA GLU A 340 22.28 -15.19 21.01
C GLU A 340 20.84 -14.71 21.27
N MET A 341 20.40 -13.64 20.55
CA MET A 341 19.01 -13.18 20.63
C MET A 341 18.02 -14.23 20.14
N VAL A 342 18.30 -14.87 18.99
CA VAL A 342 17.44 -15.92 18.44
C VAL A 342 17.33 -17.11 19.39
N GLU A 343 18.42 -17.55 19.99
CA GLU A 343 18.39 -18.62 21.00
C GLU A 343 17.63 -18.19 22.27
N ALA A 344 17.77 -16.94 22.70
CA ALA A 344 17.01 -16.40 23.82
C ALA A 344 15.50 -16.39 23.55
N LEU A 345 15.11 -16.00 22.34
CA LEU A 345 13.70 -16.05 21.91
C LEU A 345 13.16 -17.49 21.87
N LYS A 346 13.91 -18.42 21.30
CA LYS A 346 13.51 -19.84 21.25
C LYS A 346 13.38 -20.47 22.67
N ASN A 347 14.19 -20.03 23.61
CA ASN A 347 14.15 -20.49 24.99
C ASN A 347 13.06 -19.80 25.83
N GLY A 348 12.43 -18.74 25.33
CA GLY A 348 11.47 -17.91 26.05
C GLY A 348 12.12 -16.98 27.09
N ASP A 349 13.41 -16.65 26.92
CA ASP A 349 14.12 -15.71 27.78
C ASP A 349 13.77 -14.25 27.44
N VAL A 350 13.28 -14.00 26.21
CA VAL A 350 12.72 -12.75 25.70
C VAL A 350 11.48 -13.03 24.86
N ASP A 351 10.57 -12.06 24.78
CA ASP A 351 9.31 -12.17 24.06
C ASP A 351 9.45 -11.70 22.60
N MET A 352 10.36 -10.77 22.35
CA MET A 352 10.65 -10.19 21.05
C MET A 352 12.13 -9.99 20.84
N ILE A 353 12.57 -9.91 19.60
CA ILE A 353 13.95 -9.54 19.23
C ILE A 353 13.98 -8.55 18.07
N PHE A 354 14.90 -7.58 18.11
CA PHE A 354 15.03 -6.54 17.08
C PHE A 354 16.46 -5.99 16.99
N PRO A 355 16.96 -5.71 15.77
CA PRO A 355 16.52 -6.22 14.49
C PRO A 355 17.05 -7.63 14.21
N VAL A 356 16.40 -8.35 13.32
CA VAL A 356 16.83 -9.68 12.88
C VAL A 356 16.87 -9.72 11.35
N SER A 357 17.98 -10.21 10.78
CA SER A 357 18.05 -10.48 9.34
C SER A 357 17.28 -11.78 9.01
N SER A 358 16.72 -11.84 7.81
CA SER A 358 16.01 -13.05 7.32
C SER A 358 16.91 -14.31 7.34
N GLU A 359 18.22 -14.15 7.22
CA GLU A 359 19.19 -15.25 7.24
C GLU A 359 19.38 -15.87 8.66
N ALA A 360 18.99 -15.17 9.71
CA ALA A 360 19.13 -15.68 11.09
C ALA A 360 18.10 -16.78 11.44
N TRP A 361 17.15 -17.08 10.55
CA TRP A 361 16.08 -18.07 10.78
C TRP A 361 16.31 -19.42 10.08
N TYR A 362 17.38 -19.57 9.28
CA TYR A 362 17.71 -20.79 8.52
C TYR A 362 18.87 -21.57 9.08
#